data_c0859f0620c0c8605e453582563756ab
#
_entry.id   c0859f0620c0c8605e453582563756ab
#
_cell.length_a   1.000
_cell.length_b   1.000
_cell.length_c   1.000
_cell.angle_alpha   90.00
_cell.angle_beta   90.00
_cell.angle_gamma   90.00
#
_symmetry.space_group_name_H-M   'P 1'
#
loop_
_entity.id
_entity.type
_entity.pdbx_description
1 polymer ?
#
loop_
_entity_poly.entity_id
_entity_poly.type
_entity_poly.pdbx_seq_one_letter_code
_entity_poly.pdbx_strand_id
1 'polypeptide(L)'
;MTENDDLKDESNVLDELPTTQIDITRVANLREILKEYGHKTTEICSMQLGYDNHLYVLLSSNIPMRDGWACFTEIKVDSVFSVLKFVIDWEKEAVKQVIHLDLGRRFINFRYIQPIGDKLLLVCPRMDYEEPSMGNNAEIVDRTGKGIMLGCLGDAVGEVIVTESSDIITSYFDEGVYAWYNPISGLGVRAWDDKLRENSDKTPAFTRDDVICMFFDECKNFWYKDISDFKLRKVSPAGVYTVYEPINSMRAFLAYNNANKLLANGGYDQENTFYVVDVSPARDEQTRRPTVMIGDMVPVEKIEFVSDGERVEEINSDQSAFRTNKAVFIDGAYNIYLKAFQ
;
A
#
# COMPACT_ATOMS: atom_id res chain seq x y z
N MET A 1 16.10 16.92 29.11
CA MET A 1 16.81 17.94 28.33
C MET A 1 17.86 17.21 27.55
N THR A 2 17.62 16.99 26.26
CA THR A 2 18.52 16.70 25.13
C THR A 2 17.99 15.66 24.13
N GLU A 3 16.64 15.56 23.92
CA GLU A 3 16.08 14.70 22.87
C GLU A 3 15.48 15.47 21.68
N ASN A 4 15.54 16.80 21.67
CA ASN A 4 14.94 17.62 20.61
C ASN A 4 15.96 18.25 19.64
N ASP A 5 17.27 18.09 19.88
CA ASP A 5 18.27 18.71 19.01
C ASP A 5 18.67 17.85 17.79
N ASP A 6 18.53 16.52 17.87
CA ASP A 6 18.90 15.63 16.76
C ASP A 6 17.88 15.62 15.61
N LEU A 7 16.61 15.92 15.90
CA LEU A 7 15.55 15.95 14.87
C LEU A 7 15.60 17.18 13.95
N LYS A 8 16.29 18.24 14.35
CA LYS A 8 16.42 19.46 13.53
C LYS A 8 17.49 19.36 12.45
N ASP A 9 18.43 18.43 12.57
CA ASP A 9 19.54 18.31 11.62
C ASP A 9 19.20 17.51 10.38
N GLU A 10 18.26 16.54 10.48
CA GLU A 10 17.86 15.68 9.36
C GLU A 10 17.01 16.39 8.30
N SER A 11 16.16 17.35 8.69
CA SER A 11 15.34 18.11 7.73
C SER A 11 16.21 18.97 6.80
N ASN A 12 17.33 19.49 7.29
CA ASN A 12 18.27 20.27 6.48
C ASN A 12 19.00 19.41 5.44
N VAL A 13 19.30 18.15 5.77
CA VAL A 13 20.00 17.24 4.84
C VAL A 13 19.12 16.88 3.63
N LEU A 14 17.83 16.71 3.83
CA LEU A 14 16.90 16.37 2.75
C LEU A 14 16.68 17.56 1.78
N ASP A 15 16.76 18.78 2.26
CA ASP A 15 16.59 19.98 1.43
C ASP A 15 17.81 20.28 0.55
N GLU A 16 19.00 19.81 0.94
CA GLU A 16 20.25 19.98 0.18
C GLU A 16 20.51 18.90 -0.87
N LEU A 17 19.65 17.88 -0.97
CA LEU A 17 19.82 16.80 -1.93
C LEU A 17 19.69 17.29 -3.38
N PRO A 18 20.48 16.75 -4.31
CA PRO A 18 20.31 17.03 -5.73
C PRO A 18 18.93 16.60 -6.19
N THR A 19 18.34 17.40 -7.06
CA THR A 19 17.01 17.09 -7.65
C THR A 19 17.19 16.41 -8.99
N THR A 20 16.57 15.25 -9.15
CA THR A 20 16.52 14.49 -10.41
C THR A 20 15.10 14.53 -10.97
N GLN A 21 14.98 14.83 -12.25
CA GLN A 21 13.70 14.80 -12.95
C GLN A 21 13.42 13.39 -13.46
N ILE A 22 12.18 12.93 -13.23
CA ILE A 22 11.68 11.65 -13.74
C ILE A 22 10.48 11.93 -14.63
N ASP A 23 10.58 11.51 -15.90
CA ASP A 23 9.44 11.56 -16.81
C ASP A 23 8.40 10.53 -16.40
N ILE A 24 7.14 10.99 -16.27
CA ILE A 24 5.96 10.17 -16.05
C ILE A 24 4.94 10.43 -17.16
N THR A 25 4.26 9.40 -17.59
CA THR A 25 3.35 9.49 -18.73
C THR A 25 1.92 9.77 -18.27
N ARG A 26 1.38 10.93 -18.61
CA ARG A 26 -0.04 11.23 -18.39
C ARG A 26 -0.89 10.39 -19.34
N VAL A 27 -1.84 9.62 -18.79
CA VAL A 27 -2.63 8.65 -19.58
C VAL A 27 -4.13 8.91 -19.57
N ALA A 28 -4.65 9.59 -18.54
CA ALA A 28 -6.07 9.85 -18.38
C ALA A 28 -6.34 10.93 -17.33
N ASN A 29 -7.60 11.34 -17.21
CA ASN A 29 -8.11 12.09 -16.06
C ASN A 29 -9.19 11.25 -15.36
N LEU A 30 -8.96 10.91 -14.10
CA LEU A 30 -9.84 10.02 -13.32
C LEU A 30 -11.23 10.64 -13.13
N ARG A 31 -11.32 11.96 -12.93
CA ARG A 31 -12.60 12.67 -12.75
C ARG A 31 -13.49 12.56 -14.00
N GLU A 32 -12.89 12.65 -15.19
CA GLU A 32 -13.63 12.50 -16.46
C GLU A 32 -14.13 11.07 -16.62
N ILE A 33 -13.27 10.09 -16.35
CA ILE A 33 -13.63 8.66 -16.40
C ILE A 33 -14.75 8.34 -15.41
N LEU A 34 -14.61 8.78 -14.14
CA LEU A 34 -15.66 8.59 -13.14
C LEU A 34 -17.00 9.14 -13.61
N LYS A 35 -17.00 10.36 -14.19
CA LYS A 35 -18.22 10.98 -14.72
C LYS A 35 -18.83 10.19 -15.87
N GLU A 36 -18.02 9.61 -16.75
CA GLU A 36 -18.48 8.75 -17.85
C GLU A 36 -19.26 7.53 -17.33
N TYR A 37 -18.81 6.96 -16.22
CA TYR A 37 -19.45 5.82 -15.56
C TYR A 37 -20.51 6.22 -14.50
N GLY A 38 -20.83 7.51 -14.38
CA GLY A 38 -21.86 8.01 -13.45
C GLY A 38 -21.39 8.16 -11.99
N HIS A 39 -20.08 8.19 -11.75
CA HIS A 39 -19.47 8.32 -10.43
C HIS A 39 -18.86 9.68 -10.16
N LYS A 40 -18.48 9.93 -8.90
CA LYS A 40 -17.82 11.14 -8.42
C LYS A 40 -16.51 10.81 -7.70
N THR A 41 -15.60 11.76 -7.64
CA THR A 41 -14.34 11.61 -6.90
C THR A 41 -14.55 11.37 -5.40
N THR A 42 -15.66 11.87 -4.83
CA THR A 42 -16.05 11.63 -3.42
C THR A 42 -16.50 10.20 -3.13
N GLU A 43 -16.63 9.34 -4.15
CA GLU A 43 -16.99 7.93 -4.02
C GLU A 43 -15.75 7.02 -3.99
N ILE A 44 -14.54 7.55 -4.17
CA ILE A 44 -13.30 6.77 -4.17
C ILE A 44 -12.99 6.30 -2.74
N CYS A 45 -13.01 4.99 -2.53
CA CYS A 45 -12.56 4.35 -1.29
C CYS A 45 -11.05 4.16 -1.29
N SER A 46 -10.51 3.63 -2.38
CA SER A 46 -9.08 3.39 -2.56
C SER A 46 -8.70 3.14 -4.02
N MET A 47 -7.41 3.23 -4.28
CA MET A 47 -6.78 2.86 -5.54
C MET A 47 -5.60 1.94 -5.26
N GLN A 48 -5.56 0.78 -5.89
CA GLN A 48 -4.53 -0.23 -5.63
C GLN A 48 -4.09 -0.91 -6.94
N LEU A 49 -2.79 -1.19 -7.05
CA LEU A 49 -2.26 -2.06 -8.09
C LEU A 49 -2.39 -3.53 -7.66
N GLY A 50 -3.03 -4.33 -8.51
CA GLY A 50 -3.12 -5.77 -8.32
C GLY A 50 -1.83 -6.51 -8.71
N TYR A 51 -1.73 -7.80 -8.36
CA TYR A 51 -0.61 -8.65 -8.80
C TYR A 51 -0.55 -8.81 -10.34
N ASP A 52 -1.66 -8.58 -11.01
CA ASP A 52 -1.77 -8.53 -12.48
C ASP A 52 -1.29 -7.20 -13.07
N ASN A 53 -0.73 -6.33 -12.24
CA ASN A 53 -0.24 -4.99 -12.59
C ASN A 53 -1.30 -4.08 -13.23
N HIS A 54 -2.57 -4.27 -12.89
CA HIS A 54 -3.67 -3.40 -13.27
C HIS A 54 -4.12 -2.56 -12.10
N LEU A 55 -4.59 -1.33 -12.37
CA LEU A 55 -5.12 -0.45 -11.34
C LEU A 55 -6.60 -0.78 -11.08
N TYR A 56 -6.93 -0.90 -9.80
CA TYR A 56 -8.29 -1.09 -9.30
C TYR A 56 -8.68 0.12 -8.46
N VAL A 57 -9.75 0.79 -8.84
CA VAL A 57 -10.36 1.89 -8.09
C VAL A 57 -11.65 1.37 -7.49
N LEU A 58 -11.69 1.24 -6.17
CA LEU A 58 -12.88 0.85 -5.43
C LEU A 58 -13.74 2.09 -5.17
N LEU A 59 -15.02 2.01 -5.50
CA LEU A 59 -15.99 3.06 -5.36
C LEU A 59 -17.12 2.63 -4.42
N SER A 60 -17.61 3.58 -3.61
CA SER A 60 -18.76 3.40 -2.71
C SER A 60 -19.71 4.59 -2.86
N SER A 61 -21.00 4.31 -3.04
CA SER A 61 -22.04 5.35 -3.10
C SER A 61 -22.25 6.08 -1.77
N ASN A 62 -21.75 5.52 -0.67
CA ASN A 62 -21.86 6.07 0.67
C ASN A 62 -20.59 5.76 1.47
N ILE A 63 -19.66 6.74 1.52
CA ILE A 63 -18.50 6.68 2.40
C ILE A 63 -18.86 7.46 3.67
N PRO A 64 -18.88 6.82 4.86
CA PRO A 64 -19.11 7.53 6.11
C PRO A 64 -18.10 8.67 6.29
N MET A 65 -18.59 9.82 6.74
CA MET A 65 -17.76 11.01 6.97
C MET A 65 -17.78 11.37 8.45
N ARG A 66 -16.61 11.69 8.99
CA ARG A 66 -16.45 12.19 10.34
C ARG A 66 -15.52 13.41 10.32
N ASP A 67 -16.01 14.54 10.86
CA ASP A 67 -15.26 15.81 10.90
C ASP A 67 -14.70 16.28 9.52
N GLY A 68 -15.42 15.93 8.44
CA GLY A 68 -15.03 16.26 7.06
C GLY A 68 -14.10 15.27 6.37
N TRP A 69 -13.71 14.18 7.06
CA TRP A 69 -12.82 13.14 6.53
C TRP A 69 -13.56 11.82 6.33
N ALA A 70 -13.12 11.03 5.35
CA ALA A 70 -13.64 9.70 5.13
C ALA A 70 -13.36 8.81 6.35
N CYS A 71 -14.43 8.24 6.93
CA CYS A 71 -14.36 7.45 8.16
C CYS A 71 -14.45 5.96 7.83
N PHE A 72 -13.30 5.29 7.74
CA PHE A 72 -13.25 3.85 7.54
C PHE A 72 -13.21 3.06 8.86
N THR A 73 -13.36 3.73 10.00
CA THR A 73 -13.51 3.07 11.31
C THR A 73 -14.92 2.57 11.54
N GLU A 74 -15.92 3.06 10.80
CA GLU A 74 -17.26 2.49 10.82
C GLU A 74 -17.30 1.20 9.99
N ILE A 75 -17.67 0.10 10.62
CA ILE A 75 -17.66 -1.24 10.03
C ILE A 75 -18.89 -1.45 9.16
N LYS A 76 -20.04 -0.98 9.63
CA LYS A 76 -21.35 -1.19 8.95
C LYS A 76 -21.70 0.03 8.11
N VAL A 77 -21.94 -0.20 6.84
CA VAL A 77 -22.42 0.82 5.90
C VAL A 77 -23.46 0.18 5.00
N ASP A 78 -24.48 0.95 4.62
CA ASP A 78 -25.37 0.56 3.55
C ASP A 78 -24.96 1.31 2.27
N SER A 79 -24.26 0.63 1.38
CA SER A 79 -23.69 1.23 0.19
C SER A 79 -23.72 0.32 -1.02
N VAL A 80 -23.76 0.92 -2.20
CA VAL A 80 -23.51 0.23 -3.47
C VAL A 80 -22.06 0.40 -3.82
N PHE A 81 -21.36 -0.71 -4.02
CA PHE A 81 -19.97 -0.73 -4.42
C PHE A 81 -19.80 -1.02 -5.90
N SER A 82 -18.82 -0.42 -6.51
CA SER A 82 -18.37 -0.72 -7.87
C SER A 82 -16.86 -0.60 -7.98
N VAL A 83 -16.31 -1.08 -9.08
CA VAL A 83 -14.88 -1.06 -9.36
C VAL A 83 -14.64 -0.54 -10.77
N LEU A 84 -13.68 0.37 -10.92
CA LEU A 84 -13.07 0.65 -12.20
C LEU A 84 -11.73 -0.06 -12.25
N LYS A 85 -11.60 -1.03 -13.16
CA LYS A 85 -10.34 -1.70 -13.47
C LYS A 85 -9.71 -1.05 -14.69
N PHE A 86 -8.54 -0.47 -14.54
CA PHE A 86 -7.72 0.07 -15.63
C PHE A 86 -6.75 -1.02 -16.10
N VAL A 87 -6.97 -1.52 -17.29
CA VAL A 87 -6.06 -2.47 -17.94
C VAL A 87 -4.90 -1.68 -18.53
N ILE A 88 -3.71 -1.86 -17.95
CA ILE A 88 -2.52 -1.06 -18.27
C ILE A 88 -1.56 -1.87 -19.14
N ASP A 89 -1.04 -1.23 -20.18
CA ASP A 89 0.13 -1.67 -20.94
C ASP A 89 1.36 -0.95 -20.40
N TRP A 90 2.16 -1.63 -19.61
CA TRP A 90 3.33 -1.03 -18.97
C TRP A 90 4.52 -0.80 -19.89
N GLU A 91 4.59 -1.53 -21.03
CA GLU A 91 5.62 -1.28 -22.05
C GLU A 91 5.41 0.05 -22.76
N LYS A 92 4.13 0.45 -22.90
CA LYS A 92 3.74 1.70 -23.57
C LYS A 92 3.35 2.78 -22.57
N GLU A 93 3.34 2.46 -21.29
CA GLU A 93 2.79 3.32 -20.22
C GLU A 93 1.42 3.90 -20.63
N ALA A 94 0.47 3.04 -20.99
CA ALA A 94 -0.83 3.44 -21.51
C ALA A 94 -1.98 2.61 -20.93
N VAL A 95 -3.14 3.25 -20.79
CA VAL A 95 -4.39 2.56 -20.44
C VAL A 95 -5.00 1.99 -21.72
N LYS A 96 -5.10 0.65 -21.82
CA LYS A 96 -5.73 -0.05 -22.94
C LYS A 96 -7.26 -0.05 -22.85
N GLN A 97 -7.78 -0.16 -21.63
CA GLN A 97 -9.21 -0.32 -21.40
C GLN A 97 -9.54 0.04 -19.95
N VAL A 98 -10.70 0.64 -19.74
CA VAL A 98 -11.34 0.75 -18.44
C VAL A 98 -12.53 -0.20 -18.40
N ILE A 99 -12.62 -1.03 -17.37
CA ILE A 99 -13.70 -1.98 -17.16
C ILE A 99 -14.46 -1.58 -15.90
N HIS A 100 -15.73 -1.34 -15.99
CA HIS A 100 -16.62 -1.10 -14.87
C HIS A 100 -17.24 -2.41 -14.41
N LEU A 101 -17.13 -2.70 -13.11
CA LEU A 101 -17.72 -3.87 -12.46
C LEU A 101 -18.66 -3.38 -11.36
N ASP A 102 -19.94 -3.73 -11.47
CA ASP A 102 -20.92 -3.49 -10.42
C ASP A 102 -20.82 -4.62 -9.39
N LEU A 103 -20.47 -4.26 -8.17
CA LEU A 103 -20.40 -5.22 -7.06
C LEU A 103 -21.72 -5.31 -6.30
N GLY A 104 -22.64 -4.35 -6.52
CA GLY A 104 -23.94 -4.29 -5.88
C GLY A 104 -23.87 -3.79 -4.42
N ARG A 105 -25.02 -3.96 -3.73
CA ARG A 105 -25.22 -3.48 -2.37
C ARG A 105 -24.47 -4.32 -1.34
N ARG A 106 -23.78 -3.65 -0.40
CA ARG A 106 -23.04 -4.25 0.70
C ARG A 106 -23.31 -3.53 2.00
N PHE A 107 -23.09 -4.24 3.12
CA PHE A 107 -23.31 -3.73 4.48
C PHE A 107 -22.00 -3.64 5.29
N ILE A 108 -20.87 -3.94 4.65
CA ILE A 108 -19.52 -3.79 5.22
C ILE A 108 -18.84 -2.61 4.53
N ASN A 109 -18.16 -1.76 5.29
CA ASN A 109 -17.45 -0.59 4.78
C ASN A 109 -16.08 -0.97 4.21
N PHE A 110 -16.05 -1.50 2.99
CA PHE A 110 -14.81 -1.92 2.35
C PHE A 110 -13.96 -0.73 1.93
N ARG A 111 -12.66 -0.82 2.21
CA ARG A 111 -11.64 0.13 1.79
C ARG A 111 -10.64 -0.46 0.81
N TYR A 112 -10.24 -1.72 0.97
CA TYR A 112 -9.23 -2.34 0.14
C TYR A 112 -9.85 -3.26 -0.89
N ILE A 113 -9.20 -3.29 -2.07
CA ILE A 113 -9.56 -4.18 -3.17
C ILE A 113 -8.30 -4.78 -3.79
N GLN A 114 -8.28 -6.09 -3.96
CA GLN A 114 -7.21 -6.78 -4.67
C GLN A 114 -7.79 -7.87 -5.58
N PRO A 115 -7.22 -8.10 -6.76
CA PRO A 115 -7.54 -9.31 -7.52
C PRO A 115 -7.03 -10.55 -6.79
N ILE A 116 -7.78 -11.66 -6.86
CA ILE A 116 -7.38 -12.97 -6.33
C ILE A 116 -7.85 -14.06 -7.29
N GLY A 117 -6.94 -14.61 -8.09
CA GLY A 117 -7.27 -15.45 -9.21
C GLY A 117 -8.20 -14.73 -10.21
N ASP A 118 -9.35 -15.32 -10.50
CA ASP A 118 -10.40 -14.75 -11.35
C ASP A 118 -11.45 -13.91 -10.58
N LYS A 119 -11.21 -13.66 -9.29
CA LYS A 119 -12.13 -13.01 -8.35
C LYS A 119 -11.55 -11.71 -7.82
N LEU A 120 -12.30 -11.05 -6.93
CA LEU A 120 -11.85 -9.87 -6.20
C LEU A 120 -11.98 -10.11 -4.69
N LEU A 121 -10.98 -9.69 -3.95
CA LEU A 121 -10.97 -9.59 -2.50
C LEU A 121 -11.31 -8.16 -2.11
N LEU A 122 -12.29 -7.98 -1.23
CA LEU A 122 -12.67 -6.72 -0.60
C LEU A 122 -12.36 -6.81 0.89
N VAL A 123 -11.77 -5.78 1.48
CA VAL A 123 -11.42 -5.78 2.91
C VAL A 123 -11.82 -4.45 3.56
N CYS A 124 -12.52 -4.56 4.69
CA CYS A 124 -12.74 -3.45 5.61
C CYS A 124 -11.56 -3.36 6.59
N PRO A 125 -11.04 -2.17 6.91
CA PRO A 125 -9.96 -2.01 7.88
C PRO A 125 -10.31 -2.51 9.28
N ARG A 126 -11.58 -2.48 9.63
CA ARG A 126 -12.07 -2.78 10.98
C ARG A 126 -12.94 -4.03 11.02
N MET A 127 -12.95 -4.70 12.14
CA MET A 127 -13.85 -5.82 12.42
C MET A 127 -14.79 -5.52 13.59
N ASP A 128 -15.99 -6.12 13.57
CA ASP A 128 -16.97 -5.99 14.65
C ASP A 128 -16.66 -7.01 15.77
N TYR A 129 -16.43 -6.52 16.98
CA TYR A 129 -16.13 -7.35 18.14
C TYR A 129 -17.36 -7.72 18.98
N GLU A 130 -18.48 -7.02 18.79
CA GLU A 130 -19.66 -7.19 19.63
C GLU A 130 -20.40 -8.51 19.36
N GLU A 131 -20.17 -9.10 18.18
CA GLU A 131 -20.74 -10.39 17.81
C GLU A 131 -19.66 -11.41 17.43
N PRO A 132 -19.41 -12.45 18.26
CA PRO A 132 -18.39 -13.47 18.01
C PRO A 132 -18.53 -14.21 16.68
N SER A 133 -19.72 -14.16 16.05
CA SER A 133 -19.98 -14.76 14.73
C SER A 133 -19.79 -13.79 13.55
N MET A 134 -19.53 -12.50 13.82
CA MET A 134 -19.56 -11.44 12.81
C MET A 134 -18.28 -10.63 12.67
N GLY A 135 -17.16 -11.15 13.13
CA GLY A 135 -15.85 -10.54 12.86
C GLY A 135 -15.44 -10.52 11.38
N ASN A 136 -16.38 -10.81 10.48
CA ASN A 136 -16.12 -10.82 9.04
C ASN A 136 -15.90 -9.40 8.53
N ASN A 137 -14.67 -9.13 8.10
CA ASN A 137 -14.30 -7.86 7.49
C ASN A 137 -13.71 -8.03 6.08
N ALA A 138 -13.75 -9.24 5.53
CA ALA A 138 -13.29 -9.55 4.18
C ALA A 138 -14.34 -10.34 3.41
N GLU A 139 -14.48 -10.02 2.13
CA GLU A 139 -15.37 -10.72 1.20
C GLU A 139 -14.62 -11.03 -0.11
N ILE A 140 -14.71 -12.27 -0.56
CA ILE A 140 -14.31 -12.64 -1.92
C ILE A 140 -15.58 -12.63 -2.78
N VAL A 141 -15.53 -11.91 -3.89
CA VAL A 141 -16.62 -11.79 -4.86
C VAL A 141 -16.16 -12.26 -6.24
N ASP A 142 -17.07 -12.76 -7.06
CA ASP A 142 -16.80 -13.01 -8.46
C ASP A 142 -16.87 -11.72 -9.31
N ARG A 143 -16.58 -11.82 -10.59
CA ARG A 143 -16.61 -10.69 -11.53
C ARG A 143 -18.01 -10.14 -11.81
N THR A 144 -19.06 -10.80 -11.34
CA THR A 144 -20.45 -10.32 -11.41
C THR A 144 -20.88 -9.62 -10.13
N GLY A 145 -19.97 -9.48 -9.15
CA GLY A 145 -20.26 -8.90 -7.85
C GLY A 145 -20.92 -9.85 -6.87
N LYS A 146 -21.12 -11.14 -7.23
CA LYS A 146 -21.73 -12.12 -6.33
C LYS A 146 -20.73 -12.51 -5.24
N GLY A 147 -21.13 -12.40 -3.97
CA GLY A 147 -20.38 -12.89 -2.82
C GLY A 147 -20.16 -14.40 -2.88
N ILE A 148 -18.91 -14.81 -2.71
CA ILE A 148 -18.49 -16.21 -2.70
C ILE A 148 -18.16 -16.65 -1.28
N MET A 149 -17.43 -15.79 -0.55
CA MET A 149 -16.91 -16.13 0.77
C MET A 149 -16.79 -14.88 1.64
N LEU A 150 -17.11 -15.03 2.91
CA LEU A 150 -16.86 -14.05 3.95
C LEU A 150 -15.85 -14.61 4.95
N GLY A 151 -15.02 -13.76 5.52
CA GLY A 151 -14.02 -14.13 6.50
C GLY A 151 -13.47 -12.94 7.29
N CYS A 152 -12.65 -13.25 8.27
CA CYS A 152 -12.00 -12.27 9.13
C CYS A 152 -10.50 -12.26 8.86
N LEU A 153 -9.97 -11.09 8.50
CA LEU A 153 -8.53 -10.86 8.33
C LEU A 153 -7.91 -10.05 9.48
N GLY A 154 -8.60 -9.94 10.62
CA GLY A 154 -8.15 -9.16 11.77
C GLY A 154 -8.66 -7.72 11.76
N ASP A 155 -8.42 -7.00 12.86
CA ASP A 155 -8.79 -5.59 13.04
C ASP A 155 -7.61 -4.66 12.74
N ALA A 156 -7.95 -3.41 12.43
CA ALA A 156 -6.99 -2.36 12.14
C ALA A 156 -6.05 -2.73 10.98
N VAL A 157 -6.63 -3.28 9.91
CA VAL A 157 -5.88 -3.61 8.70
C VAL A 157 -5.34 -2.32 8.07
N GLY A 158 -4.01 -2.20 7.96
CA GLY A 158 -3.29 -1.06 7.39
C GLY A 158 -3.14 -1.17 5.88
N GLU A 159 -2.71 -2.33 5.40
CA GLU A 159 -2.55 -2.61 3.97
C GLU A 159 -2.95 -4.06 3.64
N VAL A 160 -3.27 -4.28 2.37
CA VAL A 160 -3.60 -5.60 1.82
C VAL A 160 -2.87 -5.80 0.51
N ILE A 161 -2.10 -6.87 0.41
CA ILE A 161 -1.43 -7.29 -0.82
C ILE A 161 -1.86 -8.72 -1.14
N VAL A 162 -2.22 -8.98 -2.40
CA VAL A 162 -2.42 -10.36 -2.91
C VAL A 162 -1.26 -10.69 -3.84
N THR A 163 -0.67 -11.88 -3.67
CA THR A 163 0.43 -12.38 -4.50
C THR A 163 -0.09 -13.12 -5.73
N GLU A 164 0.78 -13.40 -6.70
CA GLU A 164 0.47 -14.24 -7.87
C GLU A 164 -0.01 -15.65 -7.49
N SER A 165 0.45 -16.16 -6.34
CA SER A 165 0.03 -17.46 -5.80
C SER A 165 -1.28 -17.40 -5.02
N SER A 166 -1.97 -16.25 -5.05
CA SER A 166 -3.21 -16.00 -4.31
C SER A 166 -3.05 -16.03 -2.78
N ASP A 167 -1.84 -15.86 -2.27
CA ASP A 167 -1.64 -15.61 -0.85
C ASP A 167 -2.00 -14.15 -0.56
N ILE A 168 -2.74 -13.92 0.52
CA ILE A 168 -3.13 -12.59 0.98
C ILE A 168 -2.20 -12.23 2.12
N ILE A 169 -1.61 -11.04 2.05
CA ILE A 169 -0.77 -10.48 3.13
C ILE A 169 -1.46 -9.23 3.65
N THR A 170 -1.64 -9.16 4.96
CA THR A 170 -2.22 -8.01 5.65
C THR A 170 -1.22 -7.42 6.63
N SER A 171 -1.12 -6.10 6.67
CA SER A 171 -0.49 -5.39 7.79
C SER A 171 -1.54 -4.81 8.72
N TYR A 172 -1.12 -4.46 9.94
CA TYR A 172 -1.97 -3.91 10.97
C TYR A 172 -1.32 -2.69 11.57
N PHE A 173 -2.16 -1.70 11.94
CA PHE A 173 -1.72 -0.54 12.70
C PHE A 173 -1.98 -0.71 14.20
N ASP A 174 -1.54 0.24 15.01
CA ASP A 174 -1.43 0.16 16.47
C ASP A 174 -2.72 -0.32 17.18
N GLU A 175 -3.88 0.16 16.77
CA GLU A 175 -5.16 -0.22 17.37
C GLU A 175 -5.46 -1.74 17.25
N GLY A 176 -4.93 -2.41 16.23
CA GLY A 176 -5.02 -3.86 16.07
C GLY A 176 -3.90 -4.60 16.77
N VAL A 177 -2.66 -4.11 16.61
CA VAL A 177 -1.45 -4.76 17.14
C VAL A 177 -1.47 -4.80 18.67
N TYR A 178 -1.87 -3.70 19.30
CA TYR A 178 -1.89 -3.59 20.78
C TYR A 178 -3.25 -3.92 21.41
N ALA A 179 -4.22 -4.33 20.60
CA ALA A 179 -5.51 -4.77 21.11
C ALA A 179 -5.39 -6.11 21.84
N TRP A 180 -5.46 -6.09 23.17
CA TRP A 180 -5.37 -7.28 24.03
C TRP A 180 -6.41 -8.36 23.75
N TYR A 181 -7.52 -8.00 23.10
CA TYR A 181 -8.63 -8.88 22.77
C TYR A 181 -8.54 -9.50 21.37
N ASN A 182 -7.59 -9.07 20.53
CA ASN A 182 -7.46 -9.57 19.16
C ASN A 182 -6.09 -10.22 18.90
N PRO A 183 -5.96 -11.54 19.07
CA PRO A 183 -4.71 -12.23 18.81
C PRO A 183 -4.34 -12.26 17.31
N ILE A 184 -5.29 -11.99 16.41
CA ILE A 184 -5.07 -12.04 14.97
C ILE A 184 -4.12 -10.93 14.53
N SER A 185 -4.40 -9.68 14.90
CA SER A 185 -3.61 -8.51 14.46
C SER A 185 -2.29 -8.33 15.23
N GLY A 186 -2.10 -9.03 16.34
CA GLY A 186 -0.97 -8.82 17.27
C GLY A 186 0.42 -9.20 16.73
N LEU A 187 0.55 -9.62 15.48
CA LEU A 187 1.83 -9.88 14.81
C LEU A 187 2.24 -8.80 13.80
N GLY A 188 1.50 -7.71 13.69
CA GLY A 188 1.78 -6.62 12.74
C GLY A 188 1.63 -7.01 11.26
N VAL A 189 1.99 -8.21 10.85
CA VAL A 189 1.79 -8.76 9.51
C VAL A 189 1.30 -10.21 9.60
N ARG A 190 0.37 -10.58 8.71
CA ARG A 190 -0.11 -11.96 8.57
C ARG A 190 -0.30 -12.37 7.12
N ALA A 191 -0.19 -13.67 6.88
CA ALA A 191 -0.53 -14.30 5.61
C ALA A 191 -1.78 -15.16 5.72
N TRP A 192 -2.56 -15.21 4.64
CA TRP A 192 -3.80 -15.95 4.51
C TRP A 192 -3.84 -16.69 3.18
N ASP A 193 -4.56 -17.77 3.12
CA ASP A 193 -4.83 -18.48 1.86
C ASP A 193 -6.03 -17.86 1.10
N ASP A 194 -6.29 -18.38 -0.10
CA ASP A 194 -7.42 -17.99 -0.96
C ASP A 194 -8.81 -18.36 -0.38
N LYS A 195 -8.85 -18.95 0.80
CA LYS A 195 -10.06 -19.27 1.57
C LYS A 195 -10.16 -18.44 2.85
N LEU A 196 -9.40 -17.35 2.94
CA LEU A 196 -9.37 -16.46 4.10
C LEU A 196 -8.98 -17.16 5.40
N ARG A 197 -8.19 -18.25 5.33
CA ARG A 197 -7.67 -18.97 6.49
C ARG A 197 -6.23 -18.56 6.71
N GLU A 198 -5.86 -18.37 7.97
CA GLU A 198 -4.47 -18.03 8.32
C GLU A 198 -3.49 -19.09 7.78
N ASN A 199 -2.40 -18.59 7.20
CA ASN A 199 -1.30 -19.38 6.70
C ASN A 199 0.00 -18.92 7.37
N SER A 200 0.24 -19.42 8.58
CA SER A 200 1.39 -19.03 9.40
C SER A 200 2.73 -19.35 8.74
N ASP A 201 2.79 -20.41 7.92
CA ASP A 201 4.02 -20.81 7.22
C ASP A 201 4.45 -19.80 6.15
N LYS A 202 3.52 -18.99 5.67
CA LYS A 202 3.75 -17.94 4.67
C LYS A 202 3.74 -16.53 5.26
N THR A 203 3.58 -16.39 6.56
CA THR A 203 3.68 -15.07 7.20
C THR A 203 5.12 -14.56 7.06
N PRO A 204 5.35 -13.48 6.28
CA PRO A 204 6.69 -13.11 5.84
C PRO A 204 7.49 -12.33 6.88
N ALA A 205 6.88 -11.99 8.01
CA ALA A 205 7.47 -11.11 9.01
C ALA A 205 7.18 -11.60 10.43
N PHE A 206 8.07 -11.25 11.35
CA PHE A 206 7.92 -11.47 12.77
C PHE A 206 8.00 -10.12 13.50
N THR A 207 7.00 -9.29 13.28
CA THR A 207 6.87 -8.03 14.01
C THR A 207 5.65 -8.09 14.92
N ARG A 208 5.76 -7.46 16.09
CA ARG A 208 4.63 -7.22 17.00
C ARG A 208 4.28 -5.75 17.05
N ASP A 209 4.73 -5.01 16.05
CA ASP A 209 4.58 -3.56 15.98
C ASP A 209 3.72 -3.18 14.78
N ASP A 210 3.19 -1.98 14.85
CA ASP A 210 2.45 -1.32 13.78
C ASP A 210 3.29 -1.24 12.49
N VAL A 211 2.74 -1.71 11.38
CA VAL A 211 3.40 -1.71 10.08
C VAL A 211 2.81 -0.62 9.19
N ILE A 212 3.62 0.39 8.91
CA ILE A 212 3.23 1.61 8.20
C ILE A 212 3.35 1.52 6.68
N CYS A 213 4.14 0.59 6.16
CA CYS A 213 4.17 0.25 4.74
C CYS A 213 4.71 -1.15 4.51
N MET A 214 4.26 -1.79 3.45
CA MET A 214 4.78 -3.08 2.99
C MET A 214 4.70 -3.21 1.47
N PHE A 215 5.65 -3.94 0.88
CA PHE A 215 5.65 -4.23 -0.56
C PHE A 215 6.51 -5.45 -0.89
N PHE A 216 6.37 -5.96 -2.12
CA PHE A 216 7.28 -6.94 -2.70
C PHE A 216 8.09 -6.30 -3.81
N ASP A 217 9.41 -6.59 -3.84
CA ASP A 217 10.24 -6.24 -4.99
C ASP A 217 10.15 -7.30 -6.11
N GLU A 218 10.83 -7.04 -7.24
CA GLU A 218 10.85 -7.96 -8.39
C GLU A 218 11.51 -9.30 -8.08
N CYS A 219 12.40 -9.35 -7.09
CA CYS A 219 13.03 -10.58 -6.59
C CYS A 219 12.15 -11.33 -5.60
N LYS A 220 10.90 -10.87 -5.39
CA LYS A 220 9.94 -11.42 -4.43
C LYS A 220 10.43 -11.32 -2.97
N ASN A 221 11.35 -10.41 -2.67
CA ASN A 221 11.65 -10.08 -1.29
C ASN A 221 10.46 -9.30 -0.73
N PHE A 222 10.07 -9.62 0.49
CA PHE A 222 9.07 -8.88 1.24
C PHE A 222 9.76 -7.78 2.04
N TRP A 223 9.29 -6.56 1.85
CA TRP A 223 9.77 -5.39 2.55
C TRP A 223 8.67 -4.83 3.43
N TYR A 224 9.01 -4.41 4.63
CA TYR A 224 8.08 -3.72 5.52
C TYR A 224 8.81 -2.76 6.46
N LYS A 225 8.09 -1.75 6.91
CA LYS A 225 8.56 -0.78 7.90
C LYS A 225 7.57 -0.73 9.04
N ASP A 226 8.04 -0.92 10.28
CA ASP A 226 7.22 -0.71 11.47
C ASP A 226 7.52 0.63 12.13
N ILE A 227 6.62 1.06 13.03
CA ILE A 227 6.69 2.36 13.69
C ILE A 227 7.60 2.35 14.93
N SER A 228 7.88 1.19 15.50
CA SER A 228 8.56 1.10 16.79
C SER A 228 9.99 1.62 16.76
N ASP A 229 10.70 1.38 15.66
CA ASP A 229 12.07 1.81 15.44
C ASP A 229 12.30 2.45 14.07
N PHE A 230 11.25 2.59 13.28
CA PHE A 230 11.26 3.13 11.91
C PHE A 230 12.21 2.42 10.94
N LYS A 231 12.72 1.24 11.30
CA LYS A 231 13.62 0.46 10.46
C LYS A 231 12.89 -0.20 9.32
N LEU A 232 13.48 -0.13 8.13
CA LEU A 232 13.02 -0.91 6.99
C LEU A 232 13.58 -2.33 7.10
N ARG A 233 12.74 -3.30 6.88
CA ARG A 233 13.08 -4.71 6.97
C ARG A 233 12.81 -5.41 5.65
N LYS A 234 13.69 -6.34 5.30
CA LYS A 234 13.59 -7.14 4.10
C LYS A 234 13.68 -8.61 4.47
N VAL A 235 12.75 -9.40 3.97
CA VAL A 235 12.76 -10.86 4.10
C VAL A 235 12.84 -11.46 2.69
N SER A 236 13.91 -12.20 2.41
CA SER A 236 14.04 -12.88 1.12
C SER A 236 13.14 -14.13 1.05
N PRO A 237 12.84 -14.66 -0.16
CA PRO A 237 12.15 -15.94 -0.31
C PRO A 237 12.85 -17.13 0.37
N ALA A 238 14.17 -17.02 0.59
CA ALA A 238 14.96 -18.00 1.32
C ALA A 238 14.94 -17.78 2.85
N GLY A 239 14.17 -16.80 3.35
CA GLY A 239 14.06 -16.48 4.76
C GLY A 239 15.25 -15.70 5.34
N VAL A 240 16.10 -15.11 4.48
CA VAL A 240 17.17 -14.21 4.94
C VAL A 240 16.55 -12.89 5.36
N TYR A 241 16.81 -12.50 6.59
CA TYR A 241 16.29 -11.30 7.21
C TYR A 241 17.35 -10.19 7.22
N THR A 242 17.03 -9.04 6.68
CA THR A 242 17.90 -7.87 6.66
C THR A 242 17.19 -6.69 7.29
N VAL A 243 17.88 -5.94 8.14
CA VAL A 243 17.40 -4.71 8.78
C VAL A 243 18.24 -3.55 8.27
N TYR A 244 17.58 -2.48 7.88
CA TYR A 244 18.21 -1.24 7.45
C TYR A 244 17.94 -0.16 8.48
N GLU A 245 18.99 0.64 8.79
CA GLU A 245 18.87 1.74 9.74
C GLU A 245 17.82 2.77 9.25
N PRO A 246 17.08 3.40 10.19
CA PRO A 246 15.93 4.20 9.83
C PRO A 246 16.32 5.45 9.06
N ILE A 247 15.49 5.79 8.07
CA ILE A 247 15.33 7.17 7.63
C ILE A 247 14.02 7.63 8.23
N ASN A 248 14.07 8.66 9.05
CA ASN A 248 12.89 9.14 9.77
C ASN A 248 11.73 9.45 8.82
N SER A 249 10.52 9.21 9.28
CA SER A 249 9.24 9.54 8.68
C SER A 249 8.91 9.00 7.28
N MET A 250 9.84 8.56 6.46
CA MET A 250 9.56 8.11 5.08
C MET A 250 8.55 6.97 5.03
N ARG A 251 7.54 7.10 4.15
CA ARG A 251 6.50 6.12 3.87
C ARG A 251 6.52 5.71 2.41
N ALA A 252 5.81 4.64 2.09
CA ALA A 252 5.59 4.10 0.76
C ALA A 252 6.89 3.89 -0.02
N PHE A 253 7.34 2.65 -0.05
CA PHE A 253 8.51 2.25 -0.78
C PHE A 253 8.15 1.47 -2.03
N LEU A 254 8.87 1.74 -3.08
CA LEU A 254 8.82 1.05 -4.35
C LEU A 254 10.25 0.69 -4.73
N ALA A 255 10.48 -0.51 -5.25
CA ALA A 255 11.77 -0.86 -5.84
C ALA A 255 12.04 0.06 -7.05
N TYR A 256 13.14 0.82 -6.98
CA TYR A 256 13.56 1.76 -8.01
C TYR A 256 14.88 1.26 -8.58
N ASN A 257 14.92 0.99 -9.86
CA ASN A 257 16.13 0.71 -10.62
C ASN A 257 17.12 -0.27 -9.98
N ASN A 258 16.79 -1.56 -9.94
CA ASN A 258 17.57 -2.64 -9.30
C ASN A 258 17.42 -2.72 -7.76
N ALA A 259 17.77 -3.87 -7.21
CA ALA A 259 17.56 -4.26 -5.82
C ALA A 259 18.22 -3.37 -4.74
N ASN A 260 18.90 -2.28 -5.15
CA ASN A 260 19.67 -1.43 -4.25
C ASN A 260 19.16 0.02 -4.17
N LYS A 261 18.08 0.36 -4.86
CA LYS A 261 17.47 1.68 -4.78
C LYS A 261 15.97 1.57 -4.54
N LEU A 262 15.44 2.43 -3.72
CA LEU A 262 14.03 2.53 -3.41
C LEU A 262 13.53 3.95 -3.69
N LEU A 263 12.28 4.06 -4.14
CA LEU A 263 11.54 5.31 -4.15
C LEU A 263 10.71 5.39 -2.86
N ALA A 264 10.86 6.46 -2.13
CA ALA A 264 10.13 6.71 -0.90
C ALA A 264 9.54 8.12 -0.91
N ASN A 265 8.42 8.34 -0.20
CA ASN A 265 7.92 9.67 0.09
C ASN A 265 8.46 10.17 1.44
N GLY A 266 8.41 11.48 1.68
CA GLY A 266 8.97 12.12 2.86
C GLY A 266 8.17 11.92 4.16
N GLY A 267 7.07 11.14 4.14
CA GLY A 267 6.25 10.89 5.32
C GLY A 267 5.34 12.05 5.70
N TYR A 268 4.98 12.16 6.99
CA TYR A 268 3.92 13.05 7.48
C TYR A 268 4.09 14.54 7.13
N ASP A 269 5.32 15.03 7.12
CA ASP A 269 5.59 16.45 6.87
C ASP A 269 5.89 16.76 5.41
N GLN A 270 6.14 15.74 4.59
CA GLN A 270 6.56 15.85 3.19
C GLN A 270 5.92 14.76 2.31
N GLU A 271 4.65 14.47 2.52
CA GLU A 271 3.92 13.36 1.87
C GLU A 271 3.95 13.43 0.34
N ASN A 272 4.03 14.64 -0.25
CA ASN A 272 4.08 14.84 -1.68
C ASN A 272 5.51 15.01 -2.23
N THR A 273 6.52 14.81 -1.40
CA THR A 273 7.93 14.85 -1.81
C THR A 273 8.48 13.44 -1.88
N PHE A 274 9.12 13.10 -2.99
CA PHE A 274 9.70 11.78 -3.23
C PHE A 274 11.22 11.84 -3.28
N TYR A 275 11.83 10.75 -2.84
CA TYR A 275 13.28 10.60 -2.76
C TYR A 275 13.71 9.26 -3.33
N VAL A 276 14.87 9.22 -3.97
CA VAL A 276 15.59 7.98 -4.21
C VAL A 276 16.45 7.68 -2.99
N VAL A 277 16.34 6.48 -2.49
CA VAL A 277 17.08 5.98 -1.34
C VAL A 277 17.99 4.86 -1.79
N ASP A 278 19.30 5.01 -1.61
CA ASP A 278 20.26 3.93 -1.79
C ASP A 278 20.20 2.98 -0.60
N VAL A 279 20.09 1.68 -0.93
CA VAL A 279 20.08 0.61 0.04
C VAL A 279 21.41 -0.14 -0.08
N SER A 280 22.29 0.04 0.90
CA SER A 280 23.60 -0.60 0.85
C SER A 280 23.52 -2.13 1.06
N PRO A 281 24.48 -2.90 0.52
CA PRO A 281 24.57 -4.32 0.81
C PRO A 281 24.68 -4.56 2.31
N ALA A 282 23.87 -5.49 2.81
CA ALA A 282 23.88 -5.86 4.21
C ALA A 282 25.24 -6.44 4.64
N ARG A 283 25.72 -6.05 5.81
CA ARG A 283 26.89 -6.65 6.47
C ARG A 283 26.41 -7.77 7.37
N ASP A 284 27.16 -8.89 7.42
CA ASP A 284 26.89 -9.98 8.35
C ASP A 284 27.19 -9.49 9.78
N GLU A 285 26.16 -9.36 10.58
CA GLU A 285 26.32 -9.17 12.01
C GLU A 285 26.40 -10.56 12.66
N GLN A 286 27.55 -10.93 13.21
CA GLN A 286 27.76 -12.21 13.89
C GLN A 286 26.88 -12.31 15.14
N THR A 287 25.57 -12.44 14.95
CA THR A 287 24.62 -12.65 16.02
C THR A 287 24.16 -14.10 16.05
N ARG A 288 23.93 -14.61 17.26
CA ARG A 288 23.54 -15.99 17.48
C ARG A 288 22.07 -16.24 17.11
N ARG A 289 21.80 -16.51 15.78
CA ARG A 289 20.55 -17.09 15.24
C ARG A 289 19.24 -16.28 15.44
N PRO A 290 18.47 -16.01 14.36
CA PRO A 290 18.83 -16.16 12.94
C PRO A 290 19.87 -15.10 12.55
N THR A 291 20.61 -15.33 11.48
CA THR A 291 21.56 -14.37 10.95
C THR A 291 20.79 -13.13 10.50
N VAL A 292 20.94 -12.03 11.22
CA VAL A 292 20.39 -10.73 10.85
C VAL A 292 21.48 -9.98 10.11
N MET A 293 21.14 -9.55 8.89
CA MET A 293 22.01 -8.70 8.10
C MET A 293 21.65 -7.24 8.39
N ILE A 294 22.64 -6.38 8.59
CA ILE A 294 22.42 -4.93 8.77
C ILE A 294 22.88 -4.21 7.52
N GLY A 295 22.04 -3.34 7.00
CA GLY A 295 22.34 -2.45 5.89
C GLY A 295 22.06 -1.00 6.26
N ASP A 296 22.59 -0.07 5.48
CA ASP A 296 22.33 1.35 5.62
C ASP A 296 21.38 1.80 4.50
N MET A 297 20.53 2.77 4.81
CA MET A 297 19.72 3.49 3.83
C MET A 297 20.14 4.96 3.82
N VAL A 298 20.37 5.50 2.65
CA VAL A 298 20.77 6.90 2.49
C VAL A 298 19.92 7.55 1.40
N PRO A 299 19.16 8.62 1.69
CA PRO A 299 18.52 9.41 0.66
C PRO A 299 19.60 10.08 -0.18
N VAL A 300 19.55 9.92 -1.49
CA VAL A 300 20.59 10.41 -2.41
C VAL A 300 20.08 11.46 -3.37
N GLU A 301 18.80 11.45 -3.70
CA GLU A 301 18.20 12.35 -4.67
C GLU A 301 16.79 12.72 -4.26
N LYS A 302 16.41 13.99 -4.44
CA LYS A 302 15.01 14.45 -4.42
C LYS A 302 14.42 14.27 -5.82
N ILE A 303 13.19 13.80 -5.91
CA ILE A 303 12.55 13.55 -7.20
C ILE A 303 11.57 14.65 -7.54
N GLU A 304 11.68 15.15 -8.75
CA GLU A 304 10.70 16.00 -9.40
C GLU A 304 10.09 15.25 -10.59
N PHE A 305 8.80 15.01 -10.54
CA PHE A 305 8.10 14.37 -11.65
C PHE A 305 7.78 15.40 -12.72
N VAL A 306 8.01 15.03 -13.98
CA VAL A 306 7.69 15.84 -15.16
C VAL A 306 6.84 15.04 -16.14
N SER A 307 5.94 15.70 -16.85
CA SER A 307 5.15 15.12 -17.92
C SER A 307 5.07 16.13 -19.06
N ASP A 308 5.39 15.69 -20.28
CA ASP A 308 5.44 16.55 -21.48
C ASP A 308 6.38 17.77 -21.29
N GLY A 309 7.43 17.63 -20.47
CA GLY A 309 8.39 18.70 -20.15
C GLY A 309 7.93 19.70 -19.09
N GLU A 310 6.74 19.53 -18.53
CA GLU A 310 6.22 20.37 -17.44
C GLU A 310 6.29 19.61 -16.10
N ARG A 311 6.59 20.34 -15.03
CA ARG A 311 6.58 19.79 -13.67
C ARG A 311 5.15 19.38 -13.29
N VAL A 312 5.03 18.16 -12.75
CA VAL A 312 3.78 17.68 -12.15
C VAL A 312 3.77 18.10 -10.68
N GLU A 313 2.88 19.01 -10.35
CA GLU A 313 2.70 19.50 -9.00
C GLU A 313 1.64 18.67 -8.24
N GLU A 314 1.75 18.65 -6.91
CA GLU A 314 0.74 18.08 -6.01
C GLU A 314 0.40 16.60 -6.29
N ILE A 315 1.42 15.75 -6.51
CA ILE A 315 1.19 14.30 -6.52
C ILE A 315 0.63 13.88 -5.16
N ASN A 316 -0.57 13.31 -5.18
CA ASN A 316 -1.23 12.81 -3.99
C ASN A 316 -0.74 11.39 -3.70
N SER A 317 0.14 11.24 -2.70
CA SER A 317 0.68 9.93 -2.34
C SER A 317 -0.36 8.95 -1.81
N ASP A 318 -1.38 9.43 -1.11
CA ASP A 318 -2.46 8.61 -0.55
C ASP A 318 -3.40 8.06 -1.64
N GLN A 319 -3.46 8.74 -2.78
CA GLN A 319 -4.21 8.30 -3.94
C GLN A 319 -3.34 7.65 -5.02
N SER A 320 -2.04 7.53 -4.80
CA SER A 320 -1.12 6.84 -5.70
C SER A 320 -1.05 5.35 -5.35
N ALA A 321 -0.74 4.52 -6.35
CA ALA A 321 -0.67 3.07 -6.17
C ALA A 321 0.68 2.54 -6.66
N PHE A 322 1.29 1.68 -5.86
CA PHE A 322 2.64 1.17 -6.10
C PHE A 322 2.65 -0.36 -6.07
N ARG A 323 3.45 -0.96 -6.95
CA ARG A 323 3.70 -2.40 -6.91
C ARG A 323 4.99 -2.76 -7.62
N THR A 324 5.88 -3.49 -6.93
CA THR A 324 7.19 -3.92 -7.43
C THR A 324 8.03 -2.73 -7.94
N ASN A 325 8.07 -2.49 -9.24
CA ASN A 325 8.72 -1.37 -9.92
C ASN A 325 7.74 -0.52 -10.73
N LYS A 326 6.45 -0.58 -10.44
CA LYS A 326 5.39 0.13 -11.15
C LYS A 326 4.66 1.09 -10.24
N ALA A 327 4.43 2.30 -10.74
CA ALA A 327 3.71 3.33 -10.03
C ALA A 327 2.59 3.92 -10.88
N VAL A 328 1.46 4.16 -10.24
CA VAL A 328 0.39 5.00 -10.73
C VAL A 328 0.34 6.22 -9.81
N PHE A 329 0.60 7.39 -10.34
CA PHE A 329 0.53 8.65 -9.61
C PHE A 329 -0.75 9.38 -9.96
N ILE A 330 -1.30 10.08 -8.97
CA ILE A 330 -2.47 10.95 -9.15
C ILE A 330 -2.11 12.34 -8.64
N ASP A 331 -2.38 13.37 -9.42
CA ASP A 331 -2.21 14.77 -9.01
C ASP A 331 -3.50 15.37 -8.41
N GLY A 332 -3.41 16.57 -7.86
CA GLY A 332 -4.55 17.30 -7.29
C GLY A 332 -5.68 17.59 -8.29
N ALA A 333 -5.42 17.53 -9.60
CA ALA A 333 -6.41 17.67 -10.67
C ALA A 333 -7.02 16.32 -11.10
N TYR A 334 -6.63 15.21 -10.45
CA TYR A 334 -7.02 13.84 -10.77
C TYR A 334 -6.49 13.32 -12.11
N ASN A 335 -5.38 13.85 -12.60
CA ASN A 335 -4.70 13.24 -13.73
C ASN A 335 -3.99 11.98 -13.27
N ILE A 336 -4.06 10.93 -14.10
CA ILE A 336 -3.41 9.64 -13.89
C ILE A 336 -2.11 9.63 -14.68
N TYR A 337 -1.03 9.31 -14.00
CA TYR A 337 0.28 9.14 -14.60
C TYR A 337 0.81 7.74 -14.33
N LEU A 338 1.50 7.17 -15.30
CA LEU A 338 2.13 5.85 -15.20
C LEU A 338 3.65 5.98 -15.23
N LYS A 339 4.33 5.11 -14.48
CA LYS A 339 5.76 4.90 -14.55
C LYS A 339 6.13 3.46 -14.27
N ALA A 340 6.85 2.85 -15.20
CA ALA A 340 7.60 1.61 -14.95
C ALA A 340 9.07 1.99 -14.72
N PHE A 341 9.58 1.72 -13.54
CA PHE A 341 10.99 1.92 -13.21
C PHE A 341 11.78 0.70 -13.69
N GLN A 342 12.87 0.94 -14.41
CA GLN A 342 13.71 -0.12 -15.01
C GLN A 342 14.93 -0.42 -14.15
#